data_9202abf3065b5a29d35c4beedeb90fba
#
_entry.id   9202abf3065b5a29d35c4beedeb90fba
#
_cell.length_a   1.000
_cell.length_b   1.000
_cell.length_c   1.000
_cell.angle_alpha   90.00
_cell.angle_beta   90.00
_cell.angle_gamma   90.00
#
_symmetry.space_group_name_H-M   'P 1'
#
loop_
_entity.id
_entity.type
_entity.pdbx_description
1 polymer ?
#
loop_
_entity_poly.entity_id
_entity_poly.type
_entity_poly.pdbx_seq_one_letter_code
_entity_poly.pdbx_strand_id
1 'polypeptide(L)'
;MLTRPNVGLALDPEWKLEPGQQPGAQIGSVDAEEINRVTDWLADLTRDSGGPQKLLILHQFSMAMIDDRDQIDTSRPEVSIVLHADGHGTPDLKMETWDVLRSGLPPGIRMAWKNFYDEDTPTFTPEQTMAVEPRPWFVSYQ
;
A
#
# COMPACT_ATOMS: atom_id res chain seq x y z
N MET A 1 6.25 1.26 -20.03
CA MET A 1 6.38 2.16 -18.85
C MET A 1 7.06 1.43 -17.69
N LEU A 2 6.55 0.29 -17.24
CA LEU A 2 7.11 -0.49 -16.09
C LEU A 2 8.51 -1.09 -16.33
N THR A 3 8.99 -1.14 -17.55
CA THR A 3 10.39 -1.54 -17.86
C THR A 3 11.43 -0.48 -17.52
N ARG A 4 10.99 0.76 -17.19
CA ARG A 4 11.91 1.82 -16.77
C ARG A 4 12.38 1.60 -15.33
N PRO A 5 13.64 1.87 -15.00
CA PRO A 5 14.24 1.53 -13.71
C PRO A 5 13.58 2.22 -12.50
N ASN A 6 13.05 3.43 -12.69
CA ASN A 6 12.48 4.27 -11.61
C ASN A 6 10.96 4.29 -11.59
N VAL A 7 10.29 3.28 -12.18
CA VAL A 7 8.83 3.16 -12.20
C VAL A 7 8.42 1.90 -11.45
N GLY A 8 7.61 2.06 -10.42
CA GLY A 8 6.93 0.99 -9.68
C GLY A 8 5.46 0.88 -10.06
N LEU A 9 4.73 0.06 -9.32
CA LEU A 9 3.30 -0.16 -9.49
C LEU A 9 2.59 0.10 -8.15
N ALA A 10 1.40 0.67 -8.22
CA ALA A 10 0.50 0.79 -7.07
C ALA A 10 -0.83 0.09 -7.37
N LEU A 11 -1.35 -0.62 -6.39
CA LEU A 11 -2.69 -1.19 -6.40
C LEU A 11 -3.52 -0.45 -5.35
N ASP A 12 -4.72 -0.10 -5.75
CA ASP A 12 -5.69 0.56 -4.88
C ASP A 12 -6.97 -0.28 -4.83
N PRO A 13 -7.08 -1.20 -3.85
CA PRO A 13 -8.18 -2.14 -3.74
C PRO A 13 -9.55 -1.48 -3.63
N GLU A 14 -9.65 -0.24 -3.13
CA GLU A 14 -10.95 0.44 -2.99
C GLU A 14 -11.71 0.55 -4.32
N TRP A 15 -10.97 0.58 -5.45
CA TRP A 15 -11.54 0.71 -6.79
C TRP A 15 -11.85 -0.64 -7.45
N LYS A 16 -11.49 -1.75 -6.83
CA LYS A 16 -11.84 -3.10 -7.28
C LYS A 16 -13.26 -3.45 -6.84
N LEU A 17 -14.23 -2.99 -7.61
CA LEU A 17 -15.65 -3.10 -7.31
C LEU A 17 -16.27 -4.31 -8.04
N GLU A 18 -17.26 -4.92 -7.40
CA GLU A 18 -18.07 -5.96 -8.00
C GLU A 18 -19.11 -5.36 -8.98
N PRO A 19 -19.60 -6.14 -9.96
CA PRO A 19 -20.63 -5.69 -10.88
C PRO A 19 -21.87 -5.13 -10.14
N GLY A 20 -22.21 -3.87 -10.44
CA GLY A 20 -23.34 -3.16 -9.82
C GLY A 20 -22.98 -2.31 -8.61
N GLN A 21 -21.75 -2.38 -8.12
CA GLN A 21 -21.23 -1.46 -7.10
C GLN A 21 -20.82 -0.12 -7.73
N GLN A 22 -20.86 0.94 -6.91
CA GLN A 22 -20.53 2.30 -7.37
C GLN A 22 -19.35 2.87 -6.57
N PRO A 23 -18.37 3.51 -7.24
CA PRO A 23 -17.28 4.22 -6.58
C PRO A 23 -17.80 5.24 -5.55
N GLY A 24 -17.18 5.27 -4.37
CA GLY A 24 -17.56 6.15 -3.28
C GLY A 24 -18.78 5.71 -2.47
N ALA A 25 -19.58 4.75 -2.95
CA ALA A 25 -20.68 4.15 -2.20
C ALA A 25 -20.30 2.82 -1.55
N GLN A 26 -19.40 2.08 -2.18
CA GLN A 26 -18.79 0.85 -1.64
C GLN A 26 -17.27 0.94 -1.75
N ILE A 27 -16.60 0.25 -0.83
CA ILE A 27 -15.15 0.05 -0.86
C ILE A 27 -14.88 -1.32 -1.45
N GLY A 28 -14.04 -1.37 -2.48
CA GLY A 28 -13.63 -2.61 -3.11
C GLY A 28 -12.61 -3.39 -2.29
N SER A 29 -12.35 -4.61 -2.71
CA SER A 29 -11.36 -5.47 -2.08
C SER A 29 -10.64 -6.36 -3.10
N VAL A 30 -9.46 -6.84 -2.70
CA VAL A 30 -8.69 -7.87 -3.40
C VAL A 30 -8.30 -8.96 -2.40
N ASP A 31 -8.06 -10.16 -2.88
CA ASP A 31 -7.47 -11.22 -2.06
C ASP A 31 -5.93 -11.27 -2.23
N ALA A 32 -5.27 -12.00 -1.34
CA ALA A 32 -3.82 -12.19 -1.42
C ALA A 32 -3.40 -12.90 -2.70
N GLU A 33 -4.21 -13.79 -3.26
CA GLU A 33 -3.90 -14.49 -4.51
C GLU A 33 -3.81 -13.52 -5.70
N GLU A 34 -4.70 -12.53 -5.77
CA GLU A 34 -4.64 -11.48 -6.81
C GLU A 34 -3.36 -10.64 -6.65
N ILE A 35 -3.00 -10.27 -5.42
CA ILE A 35 -1.76 -9.53 -5.15
C ILE A 35 -0.54 -10.37 -5.55
N ASN A 36 -0.52 -11.65 -5.20
CA ASN A 36 0.58 -12.56 -5.54
C ASN A 36 0.74 -12.72 -7.06
N ARG A 37 -0.37 -12.84 -7.81
CA ARG A 37 -0.31 -12.86 -9.28
C ARG A 37 0.31 -11.59 -9.87
N VAL A 38 -0.04 -10.42 -9.33
CA VAL A 38 0.54 -9.14 -9.77
C VAL A 38 2.01 -9.06 -9.37
N THR A 39 2.37 -9.51 -8.17
CA THR A 39 3.75 -9.56 -7.68
C THR A 39 4.61 -10.44 -8.58
N ASP A 40 4.15 -11.64 -8.91
CA ASP A 40 4.85 -12.57 -9.79
C ASP A 40 5.06 -11.99 -11.18
N TRP A 41 4.00 -11.43 -11.76
CA TRP A 41 4.09 -10.78 -13.06
C TRP A 41 5.09 -9.62 -13.07
N LEU A 42 5.05 -8.75 -12.03
CA LEU A 42 5.95 -7.61 -11.92
C LEU A 42 7.41 -8.06 -11.70
N ALA A 43 7.60 -9.12 -10.92
CA ALA A 43 8.91 -9.70 -10.67
C ALA A 43 9.50 -10.30 -11.96
N ASP A 44 8.72 -11.07 -12.72
CA ASP A 44 9.16 -11.63 -14.00
C ASP A 44 9.51 -10.53 -15.00
N LEU A 45 8.65 -9.51 -15.14
CA LEU A 45 8.93 -8.35 -15.98
C LEU A 45 10.24 -7.64 -15.58
N THR A 46 10.48 -7.49 -14.28
CA THR A 46 11.69 -6.83 -13.75
C THR A 46 12.92 -7.63 -14.06
N ARG A 47 12.89 -8.94 -13.79
CA ARG A 47 14.00 -9.87 -14.10
C ARG A 47 14.31 -9.88 -15.59
N ASP A 48 13.29 -10.03 -16.44
CA ASP A 48 13.46 -10.17 -17.89
C ASP A 48 13.95 -8.88 -18.54
N SER A 49 13.61 -7.72 -17.96
CA SER A 49 14.14 -6.42 -18.41
C SER A 49 15.52 -6.08 -17.85
N GLY A 50 16.06 -6.86 -16.92
CA GLY A 50 17.34 -6.58 -16.24
C GLY A 50 17.31 -5.30 -15.41
N GLY A 51 16.12 -4.89 -14.96
CA GLY A 51 15.91 -3.66 -14.18
C GLY A 51 16.23 -3.83 -12.69
N PRO A 52 16.34 -2.72 -11.94
CA PRO A 52 16.45 -2.76 -10.50
C PRO A 52 15.13 -3.20 -9.86
N GLN A 53 15.20 -3.61 -8.58
CA GLN A 53 14.03 -3.94 -7.77
C GLN A 53 12.93 -2.88 -7.89
N LYS A 54 11.68 -3.33 -8.02
CA LYS A 54 10.50 -2.49 -8.14
C LYS A 54 9.75 -2.36 -6.81
N LEU A 55 9.11 -1.22 -6.59
CA LEU A 55 8.09 -1.07 -5.56
C LEU A 55 6.74 -1.56 -6.09
N LEU A 56 6.07 -2.37 -5.28
CA LEU A 56 4.64 -2.63 -5.36
C LEU A 56 3.99 -1.98 -4.14
N ILE A 57 3.19 -0.95 -4.36
CA ILE A 57 2.50 -0.22 -3.30
C ILE A 57 1.07 -0.73 -3.22
N LEU A 58 0.64 -1.14 -2.02
CA LEU A 58 -0.72 -1.55 -1.72
C LEU A 58 -1.38 -0.45 -0.89
N HIS A 59 -2.37 0.25 -1.43
CA HIS A 59 -3.17 1.21 -0.68
C HIS A 59 -4.15 0.47 0.23
N GLN A 60 -4.20 0.87 1.49
CA GLN A 60 -5.13 0.28 2.46
C GLN A 60 -5.46 1.28 3.57
N PHE A 61 -6.75 1.43 3.89
CA PHE A 61 -7.22 2.16 5.07
C PHE A 61 -8.20 1.34 5.93
N SER A 62 -8.62 0.18 5.45
CA SER A 62 -9.47 -0.77 6.15
C SER A 62 -8.96 -2.20 5.97
N MET A 63 -9.07 -3.02 7.01
CA MET A 63 -8.68 -4.42 6.91
C MET A 63 -9.50 -5.20 5.87
N ALA A 64 -10.74 -4.80 5.61
CA ALA A 64 -11.62 -5.41 4.62
C ALA A 64 -11.21 -5.17 3.15
N MET A 65 -10.20 -4.35 2.90
CA MET A 65 -9.72 -4.08 1.53
C MET A 65 -8.79 -5.16 0.98
N ILE A 66 -8.18 -5.96 1.86
CA ILE A 66 -7.29 -7.06 1.43
C ILE A 66 -7.63 -8.30 2.26
N ASP A 67 -8.24 -9.26 1.61
CA ASP A 67 -8.56 -10.55 2.23
C ASP A 67 -7.32 -11.46 2.27
N ASP A 68 -7.26 -12.33 3.29
CA ASP A 68 -6.16 -13.29 3.50
C ASP A 68 -4.76 -12.65 3.43
N ARG A 69 -4.62 -11.43 3.94
CA ARG A 69 -3.41 -10.61 3.84
C ARG A 69 -2.14 -11.31 4.35
N ASP A 70 -2.28 -12.25 5.28
CA ASP A 70 -1.20 -13.09 5.80
C ASP A 70 -0.64 -14.09 4.77
N GLN A 71 -1.36 -14.30 3.65
CA GLN A 71 -0.95 -15.15 2.53
C GLN A 71 -0.20 -14.39 1.42
N ILE A 72 0.06 -13.09 1.60
CA ILE A 72 0.85 -12.33 0.62
C ILE A 72 2.29 -12.86 0.59
N ASP A 73 2.74 -13.27 -0.59
CA ASP A 73 4.10 -13.77 -0.82
C ASP A 73 5.09 -12.61 -0.98
N THR A 74 6.07 -12.55 -0.10
CA THR A 74 7.16 -11.56 -0.12
C THR A 74 8.49 -12.14 -0.56
N SER A 75 8.51 -13.35 -1.11
CA SER A 75 9.75 -14.09 -1.43
C SER A 75 10.45 -13.61 -2.72
N ARG A 76 9.74 -12.84 -3.56
CA ARG A 76 10.29 -12.38 -4.86
C ARG A 76 11.25 -11.20 -4.67
N PRO A 77 12.56 -11.40 -4.84
CA PRO A 77 13.57 -10.35 -4.59
C PRO A 77 13.50 -9.19 -5.59
N GLU A 78 12.87 -9.38 -6.75
CA GLU A 78 12.69 -8.34 -7.76
C GLU A 78 11.67 -7.27 -7.35
N VAL A 79 10.82 -7.56 -6.34
CA VAL A 79 9.75 -6.68 -5.89
C VAL A 79 9.87 -6.41 -4.40
N SER A 80 9.72 -5.17 -3.99
CA SER A 80 9.55 -4.78 -2.60
C SER A 80 8.11 -4.31 -2.38
N ILE A 81 7.38 -5.01 -1.50
CA ILE A 81 5.99 -4.68 -1.21
C ILE A 81 5.93 -3.67 -0.08
N VAL A 82 5.13 -2.62 -0.28
CA VAL A 82 4.90 -1.55 0.69
C VAL A 82 3.41 -1.38 0.90
N LEU A 83 2.95 -1.48 2.15
CA LEU A 83 1.59 -1.16 2.53
C LEU A 83 1.50 0.33 2.82
N HIS A 84 0.70 1.04 2.04
CA HIS A 84 0.48 2.47 2.16
C HIS A 84 -0.78 2.74 2.98
N ALA A 85 -0.59 3.23 4.21
CA ALA A 85 -1.70 3.61 5.09
C ALA A 85 -2.40 4.85 4.53
N ASP A 86 -3.55 4.63 3.90
CA ASP A 86 -4.29 5.60 3.09
C ASP A 86 -5.54 6.15 3.81
N GLY A 87 -5.53 6.14 5.14
CA GLY A 87 -6.58 6.77 5.94
C GLY A 87 -6.29 8.24 6.20
N HIS A 88 -7.35 9.05 6.16
CA HIS A 88 -7.29 10.47 6.49
C HIS A 88 -8.01 10.78 7.81
N GLY A 89 -7.79 11.97 8.38
CA GLY A 89 -8.48 12.44 9.56
C GLY A 89 -7.58 13.13 10.58
N THR A 90 -7.97 13.07 11.85
CA THR A 90 -7.15 13.62 12.93
C THR A 90 -5.88 12.78 13.16
N PRO A 91 -4.83 13.34 13.78
CA PRO A 91 -3.63 12.60 14.15
C PRO A 91 -3.91 11.27 14.86
N ASP A 92 -4.85 11.27 15.83
CA ASP A 92 -5.18 10.07 16.60
C ASP A 92 -5.84 9.00 15.73
N LEU A 93 -6.78 9.36 14.87
CA LEU A 93 -7.44 8.43 13.92
C LEU A 93 -6.43 7.85 12.93
N LYS A 94 -5.50 8.66 12.44
CA LYS A 94 -4.45 8.18 11.54
C LYS A 94 -3.50 7.21 12.23
N MET A 95 -3.10 7.49 13.47
CA MET A 95 -2.27 6.58 14.26
C MET A 95 -3.00 5.28 14.59
N GLU A 96 -4.30 5.34 14.90
CA GLU A 96 -5.13 4.14 15.09
C GLU A 96 -5.17 3.28 13.82
N THR A 97 -5.42 3.90 12.66
CA THR A 97 -5.38 3.21 11.36
C THR A 97 -4.01 2.59 11.11
N TRP A 98 -2.92 3.32 11.37
CA TRP A 98 -1.55 2.82 11.25
C TRP A 98 -1.31 1.57 12.07
N ASP A 99 -1.70 1.60 13.34
CA ASP A 99 -1.51 0.48 14.26
C ASP A 99 -2.36 -0.74 13.88
N VAL A 100 -3.61 -0.53 13.47
CA VAL A 100 -4.49 -1.60 12.98
C VAL A 100 -3.91 -2.24 11.74
N LEU A 101 -3.49 -1.46 10.75
CA LEU A 101 -2.94 -1.98 9.49
C LEU A 101 -1.60 -2.69 9.70
N ARG A 102 -0.79 -2.24 10.64
CA ARG A 102 0.49 -2.88 10.99
C ARG A 102 0.31 -4.21 11.69
N SER A 103 -0.79 -4.39 12.42
CA SER A 103 -1.08 -5.62 13.15
C SER A 103 -1.24 -6.81 12.20
N GLY A 104 -0.46 -7.87 12.42
CA GLY A 104 -0.51 -9.08 11.58
C GLY A 104 0.00 -8.89 10.15
N LEU A 105 0.74 -7.81 9.88
CA LEU A 105 1.35 -7.60 8.56
C LEU A 105 2.43 -8.67 8.30
N PRO A 106 2.43 -9.33 7.12
CA PRO A 106 3.46 -10.32 6.80
C PRO A 106 4.88 -9.76 6.90
N PRO A 107 5.84 -10.56 7.36
CA PRO A 107 7.25 -10.18 7.33
C PRO A 107 7.70 -9.83 5.91
N GLY A 108 8.48 -8.75 5.77
CA GLY A 108 8.97 -8.29 4.48
C GLY A 108 8.14 -7.18 3.84
N ILE A 109 6.89 -6.96 4.29
CA ILE A 109 6.10 -5.80 3.87
C ILE A 109 6.50 -4.58 4.73
N ARG A 110 6.81 -3.47 4.07
CA ARG A 110 7.14 -2.20 4.71
C ARG A 110 5.90 -1.32 4.80
N MET A 111 5.88 -0.43 5.80
CA MET A 111 4.78 0.54 5.96
C MET A 111 5.12 1.86 5.25
N ALA A 112 4.11 2.51 4.69
CA ALA A 112 4.18 3.84 4.10
C ALA A 112 3.05 4.72 4.61
N TRP A 113 3.29 6.02 4.61
CA TRP A 113 2.38 7.03 5.17
C TRP A 113 1.88 7.97 4.08
N LYS A 114 0.59 8.30 4.12
CA LYS A 114 -0.02 9.31 3.27
C LYS A 114 -0.49 10.48 4.10
N ASN A 115 -0.13 11.68 3.70
CA ASN A 115 -0.66 12.93 4.23
C ASN A 115 -1.67 13.50 3.24
N PHE A 116 -2.80 13.97 3.76
CA PHE A 116 -3.82 14.66 3.01
C PHE A 116 -3.82 16.13 3.41
N TYR A 117 -3.71 17.04 2.43
CA TYR A 117 -3.66 18.47 2.72
C TYR A 117 -5.00 19.02 3.20
N ASP A 118 -6.09 18.51 2.64
CA ASP A 118 -7.43 19.05 2.88
C ASP A 118 -8.21 18.23 3.93
N GLU A 119 -8.00 16.91 4.00
CA GLU A 119 -8.78 16.00 4.83
C GLU A 119 -8.14 15.71 6.19
N ASP A 120 -6.80 15.83 6.32
CA ASP A 120 -6.13 15.69 7.61
C ASP A 120 -6.26 16.99 8.42
N THR A 121 -6.66 16.87 9.69
CA THR A 121 -6.93 18.03 10.55
C THR A 121 -6.26 17.90 11.93
N PRO A 122 -5.04 18.40 12.10
CA PRO A 122 -4.14 18.94 11.08
C PRO A 122 -3.33 17.87 10.34
N THR A 123 -2.83 18.20 9.15
CA THR A 123 -1.81 17.40 8.47
C THR A 123 -0.53 17.35 9.30
N PHE A 124 0.11 16.18 9.39
CA PHE A 124 1.41 16.06 10.05
C PHE A 124 2.48 16.90 9.35
N THR A 125 3.34 17.54 10.13
CA THR A 125 4.56 18.12 9.58
C THR A 125 5.50 17.02 9.08
N PRO A 126 6.48 17.34 8.23
CA PRO A 126 7.48 16.36 7.80
C PRO A 126 8.20 15.68 8.98
N GLU A 127 8.51 16.43 10.02
CA GLU A 127 9.17 15.93 11.22
C GLU A 127 8.28 14.95 11.99
N GLN A 128 7.00 15.30 12.16
CA GLN A 128 6.01 14.42 12.79
C GLN A 128 5.82 13.13 11.98
N THR A 129 5.70 13.25 10.66
CA THR A 129 5.55 12.08 9.75
C THR A 129 6.76 11.15 9.88
N MET A 130 7.98 11.70 9.91
CA MET A 130 9.20 10.90 10.00
C MET A 130 9.49 10.37 11.40
N ALA A 131 8.74 10.83 12.42
CA ALA A 131 8.79 10.32 13.80
C ALA A 131 7.79 9.19 14.06
N VAL A 132 6.91 8.86 13.10
CA VAL A 132 5.99 7.71 13.20
C VAL A 132 6.82 6.41 13.24
N GLU A 133 6.45 5.51 14.16
CA GLU A 133 7.11 4.21 14.31
C GLU A 133 6.20 3.03 13.91
N PRO A 134 6.72 2.05 13.13
CA PRO A 134 8.01 2.05 12.47
C PRO A 134 8.11 3.19 11.44
N ARG A 135 9.31 3.74 11.26
CA ARG A 135 9.52 4.85 10.33
C ARG A 135 8.97 4.52 8.94
N PRO A 136 8.12 5.39 8.35
CA PRO A 136 7.61 5.17 7.01
C PRO A 136 8.72 5.04 5.97
N TRP A 137 8.61 4.04 5.12
CA TRP A 137 9.56 3.78 4.05
C TRP A 137 9.32 4.65 2.81
N PHE A 138 8.06 5.06 2.67
CA PHE A 138 7.58 5.93 1.61
C PHE A 138 6.56 6.90 2.23
N VAL A 139 6.55 8.13 1.77
CA VAL A 139 5.59 9.17 2.17
C VAL A 139 5.03 9.83 0.92
N SER A 140 3.72 9.95 0.85
CA SER A 140 3.05 10.73 -0.19
C SER A 140 2.20 11.83 0.40
N TYR A 141 1.88 12.80 -0.42
CA TYR A 141 1.02 13.94 -0.13
C TYR A 141 -0.05 14.08 -1.22
N GLN A 142 -1.28 14.32 -0.82
CA GLN A 142 -2.42 14.51 -1.72
C GLN A 142 -3.21 15.75 -1.34
#